data_ff5b5f294bd08d67a0d6f61f318a7bdd
#
_entry.id   ff5b5f294bd08d67a0d6f61f318a7bdd
#
_cell.length_a   1.000
_cell.length_b   1.000
_cell.length_c   1.000
_cell.angle_alpha   90.00
_cell.angle_beta   90.00
_cell.angle_gamma   90.00
#
_symmetry.space_group_name_H-M   'P 1'
#
loop_
_entity.id
_entity.type
_entity.pdbx_description
1 polymer ?
#
loop_
_entity_poly.entity_id
_entity_poly.type
_entity_poly.pdbx_seq_one_letter_code
_entity_poly.pdbx_strand_id
1 'polypeptide(L)'
;MLNETYRGMLAHKSVIRETFMYGKQRAAQIGYENVFDYSLGNPSVPCPERFTAAMQELLTQEDPVALHGYCPSQGDPEFRTAVAAHLNRTFGLPYAQKDIFPTTGAAGAIAHALRAVTRPGDEVLTFAPYFPEYGPYVEGTGAHLRVVPPQAPAFQPNLEAFEQMLTEKVTCVLINTPNNPTGVVYSADTLTRLAEILTEKSRAYGHNIFLVSDEPYRDIAFDGRAVPYPAAFYPHTLTCFSFSKSLSLPGERLGYVAVRPGCEGEEVLVDMMAQLSRFTGHNCPPSIIQRAVSRCLDVTSDLSVYETNMNLLYNKLKALGFEVERPGGTFYLFPKALEEDANAFCRRAREFDLLLVPSDTFGVTGYVRLAYCIDTEKVKRSLPALEKLAAAYQ
;
A
#
# COMPACT_ATOMS: atom_id res chain seq x y z
N MET A 1 -12.98 1.49 -33.54
CA MET A 1 -11.61 1.92 -33.12
C MET A 1 -11.54 1.84 -31.62
N LEU A 2 -10.62 1.06 -31.04
CA LEU A 2 -10.42 0.94 -29.58
C LEU A 2 -9.28 1.87 -29.15
N ASN A 3 -9.25 2.23 -27.87
CA ASN A 3 -8.12 2.96 -27.29
C ASN A 3 -6.93 2.01 -27.16
N GLU A 4 -5.92 2.19 -28.01
CA GLU A 4 -4.75 1.29 -28.07
C GLU A 4 -3.88 1.34 -26.80
N THR A 5 -3.88 2.44 -26.05
CA THR A 5 -3.17 2.56 -24.76
C THR A 5 -3.73 1.54 -23.77
N TYR A 6 -5.06 1.54 -23.57
CA TYR A 6 -5.70 0.57 -22.66
C TYR A 6 -5.66 -0.86 -23.20
N ARG A 7 -5.69 -1.03 -24.52
CA ARG A 7 -5.49 -2.35 -25.13
C ARG A 7 -4.09 -2.89 -24.86
N GLY A 8 -3.07 -2.03 -24.95
CA GLY A 8 -1.68 -2.39 -24.62
C GLY A 8 -1.52 -2.84 -23.16
N MET A 9 -2.25 -2.22 -22.21
CA MET A 9 -2.24 -2.64 -20.80
C MET A 9 -2.72 -4.08 -20.59
N LEU A 10 -3.57 -4.62 -21.46
CA LEU A 10 -4.01 -6.03 -21.36
C LEU A 10 -2.89 -7.03 -21.67
N ALA A 11 -1.83 -6.61 -22.35
CA ALA A 11 -0.65 -7.47 -22.61
C ALA A 11 0.20 -7.67 -21.34
N HIS A 12 0.12 -6.76 -20.39
CA HIS A 12 0.83 -6.82 -19.11
C HIS A 12 -0.08 -7.42 -18.02
N LYS A 13 -0.21 -8.75 -18.07
CA LYS A 13 -0.99 -9.46 -17.05
C LYS A 13 -0.32 -9.36 -15.69
N SER A 14 -1.11 -9.13 -14.65
CA SER A 14 -0.61 -9.12 -13.27
C SER A 14 -0.23 -10.55 -12.84
N VAL A 15 1.06 -10.80 -12.64
CA VAL A 15 1.57 -12.08 -12.13
C VAL A 15 0.91 -12.47 -10.81
N ILE A 16 0.61 -11.49 -9.96
CA ILE A 16 -0.11 -11.70 -8.69
C ILE A 16 -1.49 -12.31 -8.97
N ARG A 17 -2.26 -11.73 -9.92
CA ARG A 17 -3.60 -12.23 -10.27
C ARG A 17 -3.54 -13.59 -10.96
N GLU A 18 -2.59 -13.81 -11.85
CA GLU A 18 -2.41 -15.12 -12.52
C GLU A 18 -2.09 -16.22 -11.51
N THR A 19 -1.18 -15.95 -10.56
CA THR A 19 -0.83 -16.87 -9.48
C THR A 19 -2.03 -17.17 -8.59
N PHE A 20 -2.81 -16.16 -8.22
CA PHE A 20 -4.04 -16.33 -7.45
C PHE A 20 -5.10 -17.16 -8.18
N MET A 21 -5.30 -16.91 -9.49
CA MET A 21 -6.24 -17.70 -10.29
C MET A 21 -5.77 -19.16 -10.45
N TYR A 22 -4.49 -19.38 -10.64
CA TYR A 22 -3.91 -20.74 -10.61
C TYR A 22 -4.18 -21.42 -9.26
N GLY A 23 -3.99 -20.72 -8.13
CA GLY A 23 -4.28 -21.23 -6.80
C GLY A 23 -5.73 -21.69 -6.62
N LYS A 24 -6.69 -20.89 -7.12
CA LYS A 24 -8.10 -21.29 -7.13
C LYS A 24 -8.36 -22.57 -7.95
N GLN A 25 -7.78 -22.66 -9.12
CA GLN A 25 -7.92 -23.87 -9.97
C GLN A 25 -7.29 -25.09 -9.31
N ARG A 26 -6.10 -24.95 -8.72
CA ARG A 26 -5.42 -26.02 -8.00
C ARG A 26 -6.18 -26.46 -6.76
N ALA A 27 -6.73 -25.52 -5.99
CA ALA A 27 -7.55 -25.79 -4.81
C ALA A 27 -8.83 -26.58 -5.16
N ALA A 28 -9.41 -26.38 -6.33
CA ALA A 28 -10.54 -27.19 -6.81
C ALA A 28 -10.18 -28.65 -7.08
N GLN A 29 -8.89 -28.96 -7.32
CA GLN A 29 -8.40 -30.30 -7.61
C GLN A 29 -7.97 -31.06 -6.34
N ILE A 30 -7.28 -30.39 -5.41
CA ILE A 30 -6.64 -31.05 -4.27
C ILE A 30 -7.18 -30.60 -2.90
N GLY A 31 -8.15 -29.71 -2.86
CA GLY A 31 -8.67 -29.08 -1.65
C GLY A 31 -7.94 -27.77 -1.31
N TYR A 32 -8.73 -26.81 -0.82
CA TYR A 32 -8.22 -25.47 -0.45
C TYR A 32 -7.14 -25.52 0.63
N GLU A 33 -7.26 -26.45 1.55
CA GLU A 33 -6.34 -26.67 2.68
C GLU A 33 -4.94 -27.13 2.27
N ASN A 34 -4.80 -27.68 1.05
CA ASN A 34 -3.56 -28.23 0.53
C ASN A 34 -2.81 -27.30 -0.42
N VAL A 35 -3.35 -26.12 -0.72
CA VAL A 35 -2.69 -25.10 -1.54
C VAL A 35 -2.24 -23.94 -0.65
N PHE A 36 -0.94 -23.70 -0.59
CA PHE A 36 -0.32 -22.67 0.22
C PHE A 36 -0.14 -21.38 -0.58
N ASP A 37 -1.23 -20.62 -0.72
CA ASP A 37 -1.27 -19.43 -1.55
C ASP A 37 -0.79 -18.19 -0.77
N TYR A 38 0.43 -17.76 -1.05
CA TYR A 38 1.07 -16.55 -0.56
C TYR A 38 1.08 -15.41 -1.58
N SER A 39 0.25 -15.49 -2.62
CA SER A 39 0.28 -14.51 -3.73
C SER A 39 -0.45 -13.21 -3.43
N LEU A 40 -1.62 -13.27 -2.80
CA LEU A 40 -2.52 -12.13 -2.63
C LEU A 40 -2.50 -11.58 -1.20
N GLY A 41 -2.26 -10.27 -1.08
CA GLY A 41 -2.34 -9.54 0.19
C GLY A 41 -3.80 -9.23 0.60
N ASN A 42 -4.61 -10.25 0.83
CA ASN A 42 -5.98 -10.10 1.31
C ASN A 42 -6.07 -10.47 2.79
N PRO A 43 -6.50 -9.54 3.68
CA PRO A 43 -6.64 -9.82 5.11
C PRO A 43 -7.42 -11.11 5.40
N SER A 44 -6.93 -11.92 6.33
CA SER A 44 -7.53 -13.18 6.76
C SER A 44 -8.21 -13.11 8.13
N VAL A 45 -8.11 -11.98 8.79
CA VAL A 45 -8.74 -11.73 10.09
C VAL A 45 -10.04 -10.95 9.90
N PRO A 46 -11.07 -11.17 10.74
CA PRO A 46 -12.33 -10.44 10.63
C PRO A 46 -12.15 -8.95 10.94
N CYS A 47 -13.07 -8.13 10.44
CA CYS A 47 -13.16 -6.73 10.85
C CYS A 47 -13.50 -6.63 12.36
N PRO A 48 -13.17 -5.52 13.02
CA PRO A 48 -13.53 -5.30 14.42
C PRO A 48 -15.05 -5.36 14.62
N GLU A 49 -15.51 -5.97 15.72
CA GLU A 49 -16.93 -6.02 16.09
C GLU A 49 -17.57 -4.64 16.14
N ARG A 50 -16.80 -3.63 16.56
CA ARG A 50 -17.24 -2.23 16.58
C ARG A 50 -17.68 -1.72 15.22
N PHE A 51 -17.05 -2.15 14.12
CA PHE A 51 -17.50 -1.79 12.77
C PHE A 51 -18.88 -2.40 12.46
N THR A 52 -19.06 -3.68 12.78
CA THR A 52 -20.35 -4.36 12.60
C THR A 52 -21.46 -3.69 13.45
N ALA A 53 -21.16 -3.37 14.71
CA ALA A 53 -22.09 -2.65 15.57
C ALA A 53 -22.43 -1.26 15.05
N ALA A 54 -21.44 -0.50 14.57
CA ALA A 54 -21.66 0.82 13.96
C ALA A 54 -22.55 0.74 12.71
N MET A 55 -22.35 -0.26 11.86
CA MET A 55 -23.21 -0.50 10.68
C MET A 55 -24.66 -0.81 11.09
N GLN A 56 -24.87 -1.68 12.10
CA GLN A 56 -26.19 -2.02 12.60
C GLN A 56 -26.92 -0.79 13.20
N GLU A 57 -26.19 0.00 13.99
CA GLU A 57 -26.72 1.25 14.57
C GLU A 57 -27.16 2.24 13.50
N LEU A 58 -26.31 2.52 12.51
CA LEU A 58 -26.62 3.40 11.38
C LEU A 58 -27.89 2.96 10.64
N LEU A 59 -28.00 1.65 10.33
CA LEU A 59 -29.15 1.10 9.59
C LEU A 59 -30.46 1.12 10.38
N THR A 60 -30.41 1.13 11.70
CA THR A 60 -31.60 1.01 12.58
C THR A 60 -32.02 2.31 13.23
N GLN A 61 -31.11 3.28 13.39
CA GLN A 61 -31.34 4.49 14.17
C GLN A 61 -31.31 5.79 13.36
N GLU A 62 -30.59 5.80 12.21
CA GLU A 62 -30.51 6.99 11.38
C GLU A 62 -31.74 7.10 10.43
N ASP A 63 -32.09 8.34 10.07
CA ASP A 63 -33.06 8.57 9.03
C ASP A 63 -32.60 7.98 7.69
N PRO A 64 -33.36 7.04 7.09
CA PRO A 64 -32.93 6.37 5.86
C PRO A 64 -32.66 7.32 4.69
N VAL A 65 -33.39 8.44 4.58
CA VAL A 65 -33.16 9.41 3.51
C VAL A 65 -31.84 10.13 3.68
N ALA A 66 -31.51 10.53 4.92
CA ALA A 66 -30.23 11.16 5.23
C ALA A 66 -29.05 10.17 5.13
N LEU A 67 -29.25 8.91 5.56
CA LEU A 67 -28.21 7.89 5.54
C LEU A 67 -27.82 7.47 4.11
N HIS A 68 -28.81 7.30 3.24
CA HIS A 68 -28.62 6.82 1.86
C HIS A 68 -28.57 7.94 0.81
N GLY A 69 -28.70 9.21 1.25
CA GLY A 69 -28.58 10.37 0.39
C GLY A 69 -27.14 10.61 -0.11
N TYR A 70 -27.01 11.45 -1.12
CA TYR A 70 -25.70 11.92 -1.57
C TYR A 70 -24.98 12.69 -0.46
N CYS A 71 -23.73 12.37 -0.18
CA CYS A 71 -22.86 13.23 0.59
C CYS A 71 -22.15 14.27 -0.31
N PRO A 72 -21.57 15.34 0.26
CA PRO A 72 -20.77 16.31 -0.50
C PRO A 72 -19.67 15.63 -1.31
N SER A 73 -19.29 16.22 -2.44
CA SER A 73 -18.22 15.67 -3.30
C SER A 73 -16.87 15.58 -2.60
N GLN A 74 -16.64 16.42 -1.58
CA GLN A 74 -15.47 16.36 -0.71
C GLN A 74 -15.53 15.21 0.31
N GLY A 75 -16.64 14.48 0.38
CA GLY A 75 -16.89 13.40 1.34
C GLY A 75 -17.70 13.80 2.55
N ASP A 76 -18.08 12.82 3.37
CA ASP A 76 -18.88 13.00 4.57
C ASP A 76 -18.16 13.88 5.59
N PRO A 77 -18.77 14.97 6.10
CA PRO A 77 -18.14 15.90 7.04
C PRO A 77 -17.76 15.27 8.38
N GLU A 78 -18.55 14.32 8.87
CA GLU A 78 -18.29 13.60 10.12
C GLU A 78 -17.02 12.76 9.98
N PHE A 79 -16.93 11.98 8.92
CA PHE A 79 -15.75 11.17 8.60
C PHE A 79 -14.49 12.02 8.48
N ARG A 80 -14.55 13.11 7.72
CA ARG A 80 -13.40 14.02 7.51
C ARG A 80 -12.93 14.64 8.84
N THR A 81 -13.86 15.07 9.68
CA THR A 81 -13.56 15.62 11.00
C THR A 81 -12.95 14.57 11.93
N ALA A 82 -13.51 13.37 11.93
CA ALA A 82 -13.02 12.26 12.75
C ALA A 82 -11.59 11.84 12.35
N VAL A 83 -11.31 11.72 11.04
CA VAL A 83 -9.97 11.40 10.53
C VAL A 83 -8.97 12.50 10.90
N ALA A 84 -9.31 13.78 10.71
CA ALA A 84 -8.45 14.89 11.11
C ALA A 84 -8.12 14.85 12.61
N ALA A 85 -9.12 14.65 13.46
CA ALA A 85 -8.94 14.54 14.90
C ALA A 85 -8.09 13.32 15.30
N HIS A 86 -8.26 12.19 14.60
CA HIS A 86 -7.44 11.00 14.81
C HIS A 86 -5.96 11.26 14.46
N LEU A 87 -5.68 11.85 13.30
CA LEU A 87 -4.32 12.18 12.87
C LEU A 87 -3.65 13.18 13.83
N ASN A 88 -4.41 14.17 14.33
CA ASN A 88 -3.90 15.16 15.30
C ASN A 88 -3.47 14.49 16.61
N ARG A 89 -4.30 13.57 17.12
CA ARG A 89 -3.96 12.84 18.36
C ARG A 89 -2.76 11.90 18.17
N THR A 90 -2.67 11.27 17.00
CA THR A 90 -1.64 10.25 16.73
C THR A 90 -0.30 10.86 16.37
N PHE A 91 -0.28 11.95 15.58
CA PHE A 91 0.95 12.48 14.99
C PHE A 91 1.26 13.93 15.37
N GLY A 92 0.38 14.61 16.09
CA GLY A 92 0.63 15.96 16.57
C GLY A 92 0.62 17.07 15.50
N LEU A 93 0.08 16.80 14.30
CA LEU A 93 -0.06 17.79 13.23
C LEU A 93 -1.48 18.38 13.23
N PRO A 94 -1.66 19.69 12.92
CA PRO A 94 -2.94 20.40 13.10
C PRO A 94 -3.89 20.22 11.89
N TYR A 95 -4.22 18.96 11.53
CA TYR A 95 -5.20 18.71 10.47
C TYR A 95 -6.58 19.23 10.82
N ALA A 96 -7.29 19.74 9.82
CA ALA A 96 -8.69 20.14 9.89
C ALA A 96 -9.53 19.31 8.89
N GLN A 97 -10.84 19.40 9.00
CA GLN A 97 -11.76 18.73 8.07
C GLN A 97 -11.42 19.03 6.60
N LYS A 98 -11.03 20.27 6.28
CA LYS A 98 -10.67 20.72 4.93
C LYS A 98 -9.48 19.96 4.31
N ASP A 99 -8.63 19.36 5.13
CA ASP A 99 -7.39 18.70 4.71
C ASP A 99 -7.59 17.22 4.38
N ILE A 100 -8.80 16.68 4.57
CA ILE A 100 -9.12 15.26 4.39
C ILE A 100 -10.04 15.06 3.18
N PHE A 101 -9.65 14.18 2.27
CA PHE A 101 -10.43 13.77 1.11
C PHE A 101 -10.66 12.27 1.10
N PRO A 102 -11.89 11.75 1.31
CA PRO A 102 -12.22 10.33 1.24
C PRO A 102 -12.09 9.79 -0.19
N THR A 103 -11.56 8.58 -0.31
CA THR A 103 -11.28 7.94 -1.60
C THR A 103 -11.69 6.46 -1.61
N THR A 104 -11.78 5.88 -2.80
CA THR A 104 -12.07 4.45 -3.00
C THR A 104 -10.85 3.58 -2.68
N GLY A 105 -10.39 3.63 -1.42
CA GLY A 105 -9.19 2.99 -0.92
C GLY A 105 -7.90 3.72 -1.32
N ALA A 106 -6.73 3.16 -0.97
CA ALA A 106 -5.42 3.75 -1.27
C ALA A 106 -5.19 3.93 -2.78
N ALA A 107 -5.68 3.01 -3.62
CA ALA A 107 -5.58 3.14 -5.07
C ALA A 107 -6.23 4.43 -5.59
N GLY A 108 -7.45 4.72 -5.10
CA GLY A 108 -8.12 5.99 -5.39
C GLY A 108 -7.37 7.20 -4.82
N ALA A 109 -6.81 7.07 -3.61
CA ALA A 109 -6.04 8.13 -2.97
C ALA A 109 -4.80 8.50 -3.81
N ILE A 110 -3.99 7.53 -4.18
CA ILE A 110 -2.78 7.74 -5.00
C ILE A 110 -3.15 8.33 -6.37
N ALA A 111 -4.17 7.76 -7.03
CA ALA A 111 -4.60 8.23 -8.35
C ALA A 111 -5.09 9.69 -8.33
N HIS A 112 -5.78 10.14 -7.27
CA HIS A 112 -6.24 11.52 -7.14
C HIS A 112 -5.09 12.44 -6.70
N ALA A 113 -4.26 12.02 -5.75
CA ALA A 113 -3.09 12.79 -5.31
C ALA A 113 -2.14 13.07 -6.48
N LEU A 114 -1.76 12.04 -7.25
CA LEU A 114 -0.89 12.21 -8.41
C LEU A 114 -1.48 13.17 -9.43
N ARG A 115 -2.78 13.01 -9.79
CA ARG A 115 -3.44 13.93 -10.75
C ARG A 115 -3.53 15.36 -10.26
N ALA A 116 -3.58 15.58 -8.95
CA ALA A 116 -3.64 16.92 -8.37
C ALA A 116 -2.28 17.64 -8.42
N VAL A 117 -1.16 16.89 -8.37
CA VAL A 117 0.18 17.48 -8.21
C VAL A 117 1.14 17.23 -9.38
N THR A 118 0.69 16.55 -10.45
CA THR A 118 1.49 16.30 -11.66
C THR A 118 0.80 16.80 -12.92
N ARG A 119 1.58 17.10 -13.94
CA ARG A 119 1.15 17.50 -15.28
C ARG A 119 1.68 16.52 -16.33
N PRO A 120 1.07 16.44 -17.52
CA PRO A 120 1.63 15.67 -18.62
C PRO A 120 3.08 16.09 -18.91
N GLY A 121 3.99 15.11 -18.96
CA GLY A 121 5.43 15.30 -19.20
C GLY A 121 6.28 15.50 -17.94
N ASP A 122 5.66 15.64 -16.75
CA ASP A 122 6.38 15.63 -15.48
C ASP A 122 6.98 14.24 -15.18
N GLU A 123 7.96 14.19 -14.30
CA GLU A 123 8.55 12.94 -13.80
C GLU A 123 8.13 12.68 -12.36
N VAL A 124 7.80 11.42 -12.06
CA VAL A 124 7.53 10.93 -10.71
C VAL A 124 8.60 9.90 -10.35
N LEU A 125 9.29 10.10 -9.23
CA LEU A 125 10.28 9.12 -8.73
C LEU A 125 9.63 8.18 -7.70
N THR A 126 10.01 6.89 -7.75
CA THR A 126 9.73 5.92 -6.68
C THR A 126 10.96 5.06 -6.44
N PHE A 127 11.02 4.40 -5.29
CA PHE A 127 12.15 3.55 -4.91
C PHE A 127 11.82 2.07 -5.14
N ALA A 128 12.70 1.34 -5.82
CA ALA A 128 12.57 -0.11 -5.90
C ALA A 128 13.00 -0.76 -4.55
N PRO A 129 12.34 -1.84 -4.09
CA PRO A 129 11.14 -2.45 -4.67
C PRO A 129 9.87 -1.63 -4.41
N TYR A 130 8.97 -1.60 -5.38
CA TYR A 130 7.74 -0.78 -5.32
C TYR A 130 6.49 -1.58 -5.76
N PHE A 131 5.31 -1.08 -5.42
CA PHE A 131 4.05 -1.70 -5.83
C PHE A 131 3.80 -1.50 -7.33
N PRO A 132 3.62 -2.59 -8.14
CA PRO A 132 3.59 -2.51 -9.61
C PRO A 132 2.54 -1.58 -10.21
N GLU A 133 1.42 -1.37 -9.51
CA GLU A 133 0.35 -0.48 -9.99
C GLU A 133 0.74 1.01 -9.99
N TYR A 134 1.90 1.39 -9.41
CA TYR A 134 2.37 2.78 -9.47
C TYR A 134 2.66 3.23 -10.91
N GLY A 135 3.17 2.33 -11.76
CA GLY A 135 3.35 2.61 -13.19
C GLY A 135 2.06 3.13 -13.84
N PRO A 136 0.98 2.32 -13.89
CA PRO A 136 -0.31 2.73 -14.44
C PRO A 136 -0.91 3.99 -13.78
N TYR A 137 -0.71 4.18 -12.46
CA TYR A 137 -1.24 5.39 -11.79
C TYR A 137 -0.53 6.66 -12.25
N VAL A 138 0.79 6.62 -12.40
CA VAL A 138 1.60 7.74 -12.88
C VAL A 138 1.33 8.00 -14.37
N GLU A 139 1.42 6.96 -15.20
CA GLU A 139 1.19 7.07 -16.65
C GLU A 139 -0.22 7.58 -16.97
N GLY A 140 -1.21 7.21 -16.15
CA GLY A 140 -2.59 7.69 -16.26
C GLY A 140 -2.76 9.20 -16.02
N THR A 141 -1.73 9.90 -15.54
CA THR A 141 -1.70 11.38 -15.44
C THR A 141 -1.02 12.04 -16.64
N GLY A 142 -0.36 11.25 -17.48
CA GLY A 142 0.55 11.73 -18.54
C GLY A 142 1.98 12.02 -18.08
N ALA A 143 2.28 11.78 -16.79
CA ALA A 143 3.63 11.85 -16.25
C ALA A 143 4.40 10.54 -16.48
N HIS A 144 5.71 10.55 -16.23
CA HIS A 144 6.60 9.42 -16.42
C HIS A 144 7.12 8.90 -15.09
N LEU A 145 6.92 7.59 -14.82
CA LEU A 145 7.51 6.94 -13.65
C LEU A 145 9.00 6.67 -13.90
N ARG A 146 9.84 7.12 -12.97
CA ARG A 146 11.26 6.77 -12.91
C ARG A 146 11.55 6.06 -11.61
N VAL A 147 12.29 4.96 -11.68
CA VAL A 147 12.52 4.08 -10.54
C VAL A 147 13.95 4.22 -10.04
N VAL A 148 14.10 4.62 -8.79
CA VAL A 148 15.40 4.66 -8.10
C VAL A 148 15.86 3.22 -7.81
N PRO A 149 17.10 2.84 -8.15
CA PRO A 149 17.61 1.49 -7.92
C PRO A 149 17.51 1.05 -6.45
N PRO A 150 17.28 -0.23 -6.18
CA PRO A 150 17.17 -0.75 -4.82
C PRO A 150 18.52 -0.71 -4.08
N GLN A 151 18.44 -0.62 -2.75
CA GLN A 151 19.58 -0.81 -1.85
C GLN A 151 19.38 -2.11 -1.05
N ALA A 152 19.74 -3.23 -1.68
CA ALA A 152 19.65 -4.53 -1.03
C ALA A 152 20.82 -4.75 -0.02
N PRO A 153 20.64 -5.59 1.02
CA PRO A 153 19.39 -6.29 1.36
C PRO A 153 18.44 -5.46 2.22
N ALA A 154 18.85 -4.32 2.77
CA ALA A 154 18.07 -3.55 3.75
C ALA A 154 16.81 -2.88 3.15
N PHE A 155 16.80 -2.63 1.86
CA PHE A 155 15.69 -2.00 1.12
C PHE A 155 15.17 -0.68 1.72
N GLN A 156 16.03 0.06 2.44
CA GLN A 156 15.79 1.48 2.70
C GLN A 156 15.94 2.25 1.38
N PRO A 157 15.30 3.42 1.22
CA PRO A 157 15.50 4.27 0.06
C PRO A 157 16.98 4.52 -0.25
N ASN A 158 17.40 4.26 -1.49
CA ASN A 158 18.73 4.59 -1.98
C ASN A 158 18.83 6.10 -2.23
N LEU A 159 19.10 6.86 -1.20
CA LEU A 159 19.07 8.33 -1.25
C LEU A 159 20.20 8.92 -2.09
N GLU A 160 21.33 8.24 -2.22
CA GLU A 160 22.42 8.68 -3.11
C GLU A 160 22.00 8.61 -4.58
N ALA A 161 21.49 7.46 -5.04
CA ALA A 161 20.98 7.33 -6.39
C ALA A 161 19.77 8.24 -6.63
N PHE A 162 18.90 8.40 -5.62
CA PHE A 162 17.76 9.31 -5.69
C PHE A 162 18.20 10.76 -5.97
N GLU A 163 19.18 11.27 -5.22
CA GLU A 163 19.66 12.64 -5.39
C GLU A 163 20.26 12.87 -6.78
N GLN A 164 20.97 11.86 -7.32
CA GLN A 164 21.53 11.92 -8.69
C GLN A 164 20.46 11.86 -9.79
N MET A 165 19.30 11.22 -9.50
CA MET A 165 18.20 11.09 -10.46
C MET A 165 17.24 12.29 -10.48
N LEU A 166 17.32 13.20 -9.50
CA LEU A 166 16.47 14.38 -9.46
C LEU A 166 16.82 15.35 -10.58
N THR A 167 15.79 15.83 -11.27
CA THR A 167 15.84 16.85 -12.34
C THR A 167 14.75 17.88 -12.11
N GLU A 168 14.80 19.01 -12.83
CA GLU A 168 13.76 20.04 -12.80
C GLU A 168 12.39 19.55 -13.29
N LYS A 169 12.32 18.37 -13.93
CA LYS A 169 11.05 17.75 -14.36
C LYS A 169 10.39 16.94 -13.26
N VAL A 170 11.09 16.63 -12.16
CA VAL A 170 10.54 15.87 -11.05
C VAL A 170 9.66 16.77 -10.22
N THR A 171 8.37 16.51 -10.24
CA THR A 171 7.36 17.25 -9.46
C THR A 171 6.80 16.45 -8.29
N CYS A 172 7.03 15.12 -8.28
CA CYS A 172 6.49 14.25 -7.24
C CYS A 172 7.42 13.07 -6.94
N VAL A 173 7.47 12.68 -5.67
CA VAL A 173 8.08 11.43 -5.20
C VAL A 173 6.99 10.59 -4.56
N LEU A 174 6.88 9.32 -4.97
CA LEU A 174 5.90 8.37 -4.44
C LEU A 174 6.64 7.32 -3.61
N ILE A 175 6.31 7.26 -2.30
CA ILE A 175 6.89 6.29 -1.36
C ILE A 175 5.81 5.37 -0.78
N ASN A 176 6.24 4.20 -0.26
CA ASN A 176 5.38 3.28 0.47
C ASN A 176 6.11 2.78 1.73
N THR A 177 5.58 3.14 2.89
CA THR A 177 6.14 2.71 4.18
C THR A 177 5.03 2.53 5.22
N PRO A 178 4.95 1.35 5.87
CA PRO A 178 5.69 0.10 5.65
C PRO A 178 5.51 -0.43 4.23
N ASN A 179 6.58 -1.00 3.65
CA ASN A 179 6.70 -1.24 2.21
C ASN A 179 6.08 -2.57 1.75
N ASN A 180 5.37 -2.54 0.67
CA ASN A 180 5.02 -3.69 -0.16
C ASN A 180 5.97 -3.70 -1.39
N PRO A 181 6.89 -4.70 -1.55
CA PRO A 181 6.77 -6.07 -1.05
C PRO A 181 7.65 -6.43 0.16
N THR A 182 8.53 -5.54 0.64
CA THR A 182 9.65 -5.92 1.52
C THR A 182 9.29 -6.04 3.01
N GLY A 183 8.21 -5.39 3.44
CA GLY A 183 7.89 -5.24 4.87
C GLY A 183 8.78 -4.24 5.62
N VAL A 184 9.68 -3.55 4.92
CA VAL A 184 10.59 -2.58 5.52
C VAL A 184 9.83 -1.32 5.94
N VAL A 185 10.10 -0.84 7.15
CA VAL A 185 9.67 0.46 7.63
C VAL A 185 10.81 1.46 7.40
N TYR A 186 10.54 2.56 6.72
CA TYR A 186 11.55 3.60 6.52
C TYR A 186 11.88 4.27 7.85
N SER A 187 13.18 4.41 8.14
CA SER A 187 13.64 5.00 9.39
C SER A 187 13.39 6.52 9.44
N ALA A 188 13.34 7.07 10.66
CA ALA A 188 13.23 8.51 10.84
C ALA A 188 14.42 9.25 10.19
N ASP A 189 15.63 8.69 10.28
CA ASP A 189 16.84 9.25 9.65
C ASP A 189 16.70 9.25 8.11
N THR A 190 16.18 8.16 7.53
CA THR A 190 15.90 8.09 6.09
C THR A 190 14.91 9.16 5.66
N LEU A 191 13.80 9.33 6.41
CA LEU A 191 12.79 10.34 6.08
C LEU A 191 13.30 11.77 6.30
N THR A 192 14.11 11.99 7.31
CA THR A 192 14.77 13.30 7.55
C THR A 192 15.67 13.65 6.36
N ARG A 193 16.54 12.73 5.95
CA ARG A 193 17.44 12.98 4.82
C ARG A 193 16.70 13.14 3.51
N LEU A 194 15.64 12.36 3.27
CA LEU A 194 14.75 12.54 2.12
C LEU A 194 14.14 13.94 2.08
N ALA A 195 13.63 14.42 3.22
CA ALA A 195 13.02 15.75 3.35
C ALA A 195 14.03 16.88 3.11
N GLU A 196 15.28 16.72 3.58
CA GLU A 196 16.38 17.66 3.31
C GLU A 196 16.66 17.78 1.80
N ILE A 197 16.84 16.62 1.13
CA ILE A 197 17.08 16.57 -0.33
C ILE A 197 15.92 17.23 -1.09
N LEU A 198 14.67 16.88 -0.76
CA LEU A 198 13.49 17.46 -1.38
C LEU A 198 13.44 18.99 -1.19
N THR A 199 13.74 19.47 0.01
CA THR A 199 13.73 20.90 0.33
C THR A 199 14.83 21.66 -0.46
N GLU A 200 16.03 21.09 -0.51
CA GLU A 200 17.15 21.67 -1.26
C GLU A 200 16.87 21.74 -2.77
N LYS A 201 16.42 20.63 -3.35
CA LYS A 201 16.13 20.55 -4.78
C LYS A 201 14.92 21.39 -5.19
N SER A 202 13.86 21.42 -4.35
CA SER A 202 12.71 22.32 -4.58
C SER A 202 13.16 23.78 -4.69
N ARG A 203 14.04 24.21 -3.79
CA ARG A 203 14.60 25.56 -3.83
C ARG A 203 15.46 25.79 -5.06
N ALA A 204 16.30 24.82 -5.44
CA ALA A 204 17.17 24.91 -6.61
C ALA A 204 16.41 24.97 -7.93
N TYR A 205 15.30 24.22 -8.03
CA TYR A 205 14.48 24.15 -9.25
C TYR A 205 13.39 25.23 -9.31
N GLY A 206 13.14 25.95 -8.22
CA GLY A 206 12.14 27.03 -8.19
C GLY A 206 10.69 26.55 -8.14
N HIS A 207 10.46 25.28 -7.81
CA HIS A 207 9.13 24.70 -7.57
C HIS A 207 9.21 23.64 -6.48
N ASN A 208 8.11 23.41 -5.77
CA ASN A 208 8.05 22.35 -4.75
C ASN A 208 7.91 20.96 -5.41
N ILE A 209 8.62 19.99 -4.85
CA ILE A 209 8.48 18.56 -5.18
C ILE A 209 7.54 17.95 -4.15
N PHE A 210 6.40 17.43 -4.56
CA PHE A 210 5.44 16.83 -3.66
C PHE A 210 5.87 15.42 -3.23
N LEU A 211 5.57 15.05 -1.99
CA LEU A 211 5.73 13.69 -1.48
C LEU A 211 4.35 13.04 -1.36
N VAL A 212 4.07 12.05 -2.20
CA VAL A 212 2.88 11.20 -2.06
C VAL A 212 3.30 9.96 -1.28
N SER A 213 2.75 9.81 -0.08
CA SER A 213 3.07 8.72 0.84
C SER A 213 1.93 7.71 0.89
N ASP A 214 2.17 6.51 0.35
CA ASP A 214 1.24 5.37 0.37
C ASP A 214 1.40 4.59 1.68
N GLU A 215 0.42 4.67 2.57
CA GLU A 215 0.51 4.18 3.95
C GLU A 215 -0.59 3.17 4.36
N PRO A 216 -1.05 2.24 3.51
CA PRO A 216 -2.14 1.34 3.87
C PRO A 216 -1.75 0.33 4.96
N TYR A 217 -0.46 0.18 5.25
CA TYR A 217 0.09 -0.75 6.24
C TYR A 217 0.58 -0.05 7.51
N ARG A 218 0.33 1.25 7.67
CA ARG A 218 0.87 2.04 8.80
C ARG A 218 0.56 1.43 10.17
N ASP A 219 -0.63 0.85 10.32
CA ASP A 219 -1.07 0.25 11.58
C ASP A 219 -0.57 -1.20 11.78
N ILE A 220 0.09 -1.79 10.77
CA ILE A 220 0.67 -3.13 10.84
C ILE A 220 2.17 -2.99 11.06
N ALA A 221 2.56 -2.86 12.33
CA ALA A 221 3.94 -2.80 12.77
C ALA A 221 4.20 -3.83 13.87
N PHE A 222 5.42 -4.36 13.92
CA PHE A 222 5.81 -5.45 14.79
C PHE A 222 6.80 -4.99 15.87
N ASP A 223 6.95 -5.83 16.91
CA ASP A 223 7.89 -5.60 18.02
C ASP A 223 7.64 -4.25 18.75
N GLY A 224 6.39 -3.74 18.77
CA GLY A 224 6.05 -2.45 19.37
C GLY A 224 6.66 -1.24 18.67
N ARG A 225 7.13 -1.40 17.44
CA ARG A 225 7.82 -0.36 16.66
C ARG A 225 6.85 0.75 16.25
N ALA A 226 7.25 1.99 16.49
CA ALA A 226 6.56 3.13 15.90
C ALA A 226 6.92 3.25 14.41
N VAL A 227 5.91 3.47 13.56
CA VAL A 227 6.10 3.79 12.15
C VAL A 227 6.24 5.30 12.02
N PRO A 228 7.39 5.82 11.57
CA PRO A 228 7.54 7.26 11.35
C PRO A 228 6.53 7.77 10.32
N TYR A 229 5.88 8.89 10.61
CA TYR A 229 4.85 9.48 9.76
C TYR A 229 5.48 10.47 8.76
N PRO A 230 5.55 10.19 7.45
CA PRO A 230 6.29 11.02 6.48
C PRO A 230 5.88 12.48 6.46
N ALA A 231 4.59 12.79 6.67
CA ALA A 231 4.11 14.16 6.75
C ALA A 231 4.67 14.97 7.94
N ALA A 232 5.22 14.32 8.96
CA ALA A 232 5.90 15.02 10.05
C ALA A 232 7.28 15.55 9.63
N PHE A 233 7.88 14.98 8.58
CA PHE A 233 9.24 15.31 8.13
C PHE A 233 9.25 16.31 6.97
N TYR A 234 8.26 16.24 6.05
CA TYR A 234 8.25 17.09 4.85
C TYR A 234 6.91 17.83 4.68
N PRO A 235 6.91 19.16 4.46
CA PRO A 235 5.68 19.95 4.42
C PRO A 235 4.80 19.67 3.21
N HIS A 236 5.36 19.39 2.03
CA HIS A 236 4.58 19.17 0.81
C HIS A 236 4.21 17.69 0.66
N THR A 237 3.56 17.11 1.70
CA THR A 237 3.18 15.70 1.77
C THR A 237 1.68 15.52 1.65
N LEU A 238 1.29 14.57 0.77
CA LEU A 238 -0.05 14.00 0.66
C LEU A 238 0.00 12.56 1.16
N THR A 239 -0.63 12.28 2.29
CA THR A 239 -0.73 10.92 2.86
C THR A 239 -1.91 10.20 2.23
N CYS A 240 -1.65 9.06 1.59
CA CYS A 240 -2.65 8.15 1.02
C CYS A 240 -2.84 6.94 1.95
N PHE A 241 -4.01 6.81 2.54
CA PHE A 241 -4.32 5.74 3.50
C PHE A 241 -5.52 4.91 3.07
N SER A 242 -5.64 3.68 3.60
CA SER A 242 -6.79 2.80 3.39
C SER A 242 -7.10 1.95 4.61
N PHE A 243 -8.37 1.79 4.90
CA PHE A 243 -8.87 0.88 5.95
C PHE A 243 -8.92 -0.60 5.51
N SER A 244 -8.48 -0.88 4.28
CA SER A 244 -8.44 -2.24 3.72
C SER A 244 -7.62 -3.21 4.57
N LYS A 245 -6.59 -2.72 5.29
CA LYS A 245 -5.63 -3.56 6.00
C LYS A 245 -5.81 -3.49 7.51
N SER A 246 -5.83 -2.31 8.08
CA SER A 246 -5.98 -2.10 9.53
C SER A 246 -7.34 -2.57 10.07
N LEU A 247 -8.41 -2.37 9.32
CA LEU A 247 -9.77 -2.81 9.70
C LEU A 247 -10.25 -4.07 8.96
N SER A 248 -9.42 -4.69 8.12
CA SER A 248 -9.82 -5.83 7.29
C SER A 248 -11.07 -5.55 6.42
N LEU A 249 -11.15 -4.36 5.83
CA LEU A 249 -12.28 -3.89 5.02
C LEU A 249 -11.89 -3.66 3.53
N PRO A 250 -11.18 -4.58 2.85
CA PRO A 250 -10.75 -4.32 1.47
C PRO A 250 -11.93 -4.24 0.49
N GLY A 251 -13.05 -4.90 0.79
CA GLY A 251 -14.27 -4.88 -0.03
C GLY A 251 -15.04 -3.57 0.06
N GLU A 252 -14.93 -2.84 1.16
CA GLU A 252 -15.67 -1.59 1.41
C GLU A 252 -15.11 -0.39 0.65
N ARG A 253 -13.91 -0.50 0.10
CA ARG A 253 -13.29 0.51 -0.75
C ARG A 253 -13.23 1.90 -0.10
N LEU A 254 -12.81 2.00 1.17
CA LEU A 254 -12.64 3.27 1.87
C LEU A 254 -11.17 3.54 2.21
N GLY A 255 -10.74 4.75 1.90
CA GLY A 255 -9.46 5.34 2.24
C GLY A 255 -9.57 6.86 2.26
N TYR A 256 -8.46 7.55 2.32
CA TYR A 256 -8.41 9.00 2.24
C TYR A 256 -7.06 9.51 1.74
N VAL A 257 -7.06 10.74 1.22
CA VAL A 257 -5.89 11.60 1.15
C VAL A 257 -5.96 12.58 2.31
N ALA A 258 -4.86 12.70 3.07
CA ALA A 258 -4.67 13.79 4.01
C ALA A 258 -3.60 14.74 3.45
N VAL A 259 -4.00 15.98 3.17
CA VAL A 259 -3.12 17.07 2.74
C VAL A 259 -2.48 17.67 3.98
N ARG A 260 -1.15 17.61 4.09
CA ARG A 260 -0.47 18.13 5.28
C ARG A 260 -0.68 19.62 5.41
N PRO A 261 -1.08 20.14 6.60
CA PRO A 261 -1.17 21.57 6.85
C PRO A 261 0.15 22.29 6.59
N GLY A 262 0.13 23.36 5.82
CA GLY A 262 1.31 24.07 5.32
C GLY A 262 1.86 23.51 4.00
N CYS A 263 1.16 22.53 3.39
CA CYS A 263 1.45 22.07 2.02
C CYS A 263 1.12 23.18 1.01
N GLU A 264 1.90 23.29 -0.06
CA GLU A 264 1.53 24.17 -1.17
C GLU A 264 0.15 23.79 -1.72
N GLY A 265 -0.73 24.76 -1.90
CA GLY A 265 -2.10 24.56 -2.39
C GLY A 265 -3.04 23.87 -1.41
N GLU A 266 -2.73 23.83 -0.11
CA GLU A 266 -3.59 23.18 0.90
C GLU A 266 -5.03 23.68 0.88
N GLU A 267 -5.24 24.94 0.49
CA GLU A 267 -6.55 25.58 0.42
C GLU A 267 -7.43 25.09 -0.74
N VAL A 268 -6.86 24.48 -1.77
CA VAL A 268 -7.57 24.05 -2.99
C VAL A 268 -7.41 22.57 -3.34
N LEU A 269 -6.40 21.87 -2.81
CA LEU A 269 -6.08 20.49 -3.21
C LEU A 269 -7.25 19.52 -2.99
N VAL A 270 -7.97 19.63 -1.86
CA VAL A 270 -9.12 18.76 -1.59
C VAL A 270 -10.27 19.05 -2.58
N ASP A 271 -10.52 20.30 -2.91
CA ASP A 271 -11.55 20.67 -3.89
C ASP A 271 -11.15 20.24 -5.31
N MET A 272 -9.87 20.35 -5.66
CA MET A 272 -9.34 19.82 -6.93
C MET A 272 -9.54 18.30 -7.01
N MET A 273 -9.21 17.54 -5.97
CA MET A 273 -9.43 16.09 -5.93
C MET A 273 -10.93 15.73 -5.98
N ALA A 274 -11.80 16.48 -5.31
CA ALA A 274 -13.25 16.29 -5.38
C ALA A 274 -13.77 16.52 -6.80
N GLN A 275 -13.26 17.54 -7.49
CA GLN A 275 -13.62 17.81 -8.88
C GLN A 275 -13.10 16.71 -9.83
N LEU A 276 -11.85 16.28 -9.65
CA LEU A 276 -11.27 15.14 -10.39
C LEU A 276 -12.08 13.86 -10.20
N SER A 277 -12.47 13.56 -8.96
CA SER A 277 -13.29 12.40 -8.62
C SER A 277 -14.61 12.38 -9.38
N ARG A 278 -15.30 13.53 -9.47
CA ARG A 278 -16.53 13.67 -10.27
C ARG A 278 -16.29 13.42 -11.76
N PHE A 279 -15.26 14.02 -12.34
CA PHE A 279 -14.96 13.89 -13.77
C PHE A 279 -14.50 12.49 -14.17
N THR A 280 -13.82 11.79 -13.28
CA THR A 280 -13.38 10.40 -13.55
C THR A 280 -14.44 9.35 -13.21
N GLY A 281 -15.62 9.77 -12.73
CA GLY A 281 -16.73 8.88 -12.40
C GLY A 281 -16.53 8.08 -11.11
N HIS A 282 -15.58 8.46 -10.26
CA HIS A 282 -15.30 7.85 -8.96
C HIS A 282 -15.80 8.71 -7.80
N ASN A 283 -16.98 9.28 -7.93
CA ASN A 283 -17.56 10.15 -6.91
C ASN A 283 -17.35 9.55 -5.50
N CYS A 284 -17.51 10.25 -4.43
CA CYS A 284 -17.05 9.82 -3.11
C CYS A 284 -17.45 8.36 -2.73
N PRO A 285 -16.72 7.70 -1.81
CA PRO A 285 -17.08 6.39 -1.28
C PRO A 285 -18.47 6.38 -0.62
N PRO A 286 -19.12 5.21 -0.45
CA PRO A 286 -20.45 5.11 0.17
C PRO A 286 -20.52 5.83 1.52
N SER A 287 -21.52 6.70 1.72
CA SER A 287 -21.69 7.51 2.92
C SER A 287 -21.80 6.69 4.20
N ILE A 288 -22.56 5.58 4.15
CA ILE A 288 -22.72 4.69 5.30
C ILE A 288 -21.38 4.09 5.76
N ILE A 289 -20.48 3.73 4.82
CA ILE A 289 -19.16 3.19 5.15
C ILE A 289 -18.28 4.27 5.77
N GLN A 290 -18.31 5.49 5.25
CA GLN A 290 -17.59 6.63 5.83
C GLN A 290 -18.03 6.85 7.28
N ARG A 291 -19.33 6.90 7.56
CA ARG A 291 -19.90 7.10 8.90
C ARG A 291 -19.60 5.92 9.85
N ALA A 292 -19.67 4.67 9.39
CA ALA A 292 -19.34 3.51 10.20
C ALA A 292 -17.86 3.51 10.60
N VAL A 293 -16.95 3.80 9.65
CA VAL A 293 -15.52 3.84 9.91
C VAL A 293 -15.12 5.02 10.78
N SER A 294 -15.81 6.17 10.71
CA SER A 294 -15.54 7.30 11.60
C SER A 294 -15.63 6.94 13.09
N ARG A 295 -16.44 5.92 13.42
CA ARG A 295 -16.62 5.37 14.78
C ARG A 295 -15.59 4.30 15.17
N CYS A 296 -14.64 3.95 14.26
CA CYS A 296 -13.69 2.85 14.41
C CYS A 296 -12.22 3.27 14.25
N LEU A 297 -11.90 4.56 14.22
CA LEU A 297 -10.54 5.06 13.93
C LEU A 297 -9.50 4.75 15.00
N ASP A 298 -9.93 4.35 16.19
CA ASP A 298 -9.09 4.03 17.36
C ASP A 298 -8.96 2.52 17.61
N VAL A 299 -9.47 1.69 16.70
CA VAL A 299 -9.37 0.23 16.77
C VAL A 299 -8.78 -0.34 15.49
N THR A 300 -8.25 -1.57 15.59
CA THR A 300 -7.79 -2.37 14.45
C THR A 300 -8.41 -3.77 14.53
N SER A 301 -8.34 -4.52 13.44
CA SER A 301 -8.50 -5.97 13.45
C SER A 301 -7.41 -6.62 14.33
N ASP A 302 -7.51 -7.91 14.63
CA ASP A 302 -6.45 -8.63 15.35
C ASP A 302 -5.20 -8.80 14.47
N LEU A 303 -4.33 -7.80 14.51
CA LEU A 303 -3.09 -7.76 13.72
C LEU A 303 -2.00 -8.68 14.30
N SER A 304 -2.16 -9.22 15.52
CA SER A 304 -1.20 -10.13 16.17
C SER A 304 -1.06 -11.46 15.42
N VAL A 305 -2.10 -11.86 14.69
CA VAL A 305 -2.08 -13.02 13.80
C VAL A 305 -0.98 -12.87 12.73
N TYR A 306 -0.81 -11.66 12.19
CA TYR A 306 0.22 -11.41 11.17
C TYR A 306 1.63 -11.47 11.75
N GLU A 307 1.84 -10.97 12.96
CA GLU A 307 3.14 -11.10 13.65
C GLU A 307 3.48 -12.55 13.96
N THR A 308 2.49 -13.35 14.38
CA THR A 308 2.64 -14.78 14.56
C THR A 308 3.05 -15.50 13.28
N ASN A 309 2.34 -15.23 12.19
CA ASN A 309 2.64 -15.83 10.87
C ASN A 309 4.02 -15.41 10.35
N MET A 310 4.37 -14.14 10.52
CA MET A 310 5.68 -13.60 10.17
C MET A 310 6.78 -14.36 10.92
N ASN A 311 6.67 -14.50 12.23
CA ASN A 311 7.68 -15.20 13.04
C ASN A 311 7.85 -16.67 12.62
N LEU A 312 6.76 -17.38 12.34
CA LEU A 312 6.80 -18.77 11.88
C LEU A 312 7.57 -18.90 10.55
N LEU A 313 7.22 -18.06 9.56
CA LEU A 313 7.83 -18.11 8.24
C LEU A 313 9.26 -17.57 8.24
N TYR A 314 9.51 -16.42 8.88
CA TYR A 314 10.84 -15.84 8.97
C TYR A 314 11.85 -16.80 9.59
N ASN A 315 11.52 -17.38 10.76
CA ASN A 315 12.41 -18.31 11.44
C ASN A 315 12.65 -19.58 10.59
N LYS A 316 11.60 -20.06 9.90
CA LYS A 316 11.74 -21.22 9.01
C LYS A 316 12.63 -20.93 7.80
N LEU A 317 12.42 -19.80 7.13
CA LEU A 317 13.24 -19.39 5.99
C LEU A 317 14.70 -19.21 6.39
N LYS A 318 14.98 -18.57 7.55
CA LYS A 318 16.34 -18.43 8.07
C LYS A 318 16.98 -19.80 8.36
N ALA A 319 16.25 -20.72 8.99
CA ALA A 319 16.76 -22.06 9.28
C ALA A 319 17.03 -22.89 7.99
N LEU A 320 16.35 -22.60 6.91
CA LEU A 320 16.56 -23.21 5.59
C LEU A 320 17.65 -22.51 4.75
N GLY A 321 18.31 -21.46 5.30
CA GLY A 321 19.41 -20.78 4.63
C GLY A 321 19.00 -19.65 3.69
N PHE A 322 17.75 -19.25 3.68
CA PHE A 322 17.33 -18.09 2.87
C PHE A 322 17.93 -16.77 3.40
N GLU A 323 18.36 -15.92 2.49
CA GLU A 323 18.66 -14.53 2.75
C GLU A 323 17.33 -13.76 2.79
N VAL A 324 16.95 -13.27 3.96
CA VAL A 324 15.71 -12.53 4.18
C VAL A 324 15.87 -11.53 5.32
N GLU A 325 15.43 -10.29 5.08
CA GLU A 325 15.32 -9.27 6.11
C GLU A 325 14.07 -9.48 6.96
N ARG A 326 14.18 -9.21 8.27
CA ARG A 326 13.02 -9.25 9.15
C ARG A 326 12.14 -8.04 8.87
N PRO A 327 10.87 -8.24 8.48
CA PRO A 327 9.99 -7.11 8.21
C PRO A 327 9.68 -6.34 9.51
N GLY A 328 9.62 -5.02 9.40
CA GLY A 328 9.19 -4.14 10.49
C GLY A 328 7.70 -3.93 10.54
N GLY A 329 6.99 -4.26 9.46
CA GLY A 329 5.56 -4.12 9.32
C GLY A 329 5.02 -4.84 8.09
N THR A 330 3.78 -4.54 7.70
CA THR A 330 3.00 -5.19 6.64
C THR A 330 2.64 -6.65 6.96
N PHE A 331 2.29 -7.41 5.94
CA PHE A 331 2.15 -8.86 6.01
C PHE A 331 2.87 -9.53 4.83
N TYR A 332 4.07 -9.00 4.49
CA TYR A 332 4.92 -9.53 3.42
C TYR A 332 6.30 -9.89 3.92
N LEU A 333 6.81 -11.03 3.44
CA LEU A 333 8.23 -11.41 3.48
C LEU A 333 8.79 -11.37 2.07
N PHE A 334 10.07 -10.99 1.98
CA PHE A 334 10.74 -10.79 0.70
C PHE A 334 12.13 -11.44 0.67
N PRO A 335 12.19 -12.80 0.76
CA PRO A 335 13.44 -13.52 0.71
C PRO A 335 14.04 -13.51 -0.70
N LYS A 336 15.37 -13.59 -0.76
CA LYS A 336 16.10 -13.90 -1.98
C LYS A 336 15.78 -15.35 -2.40
N ALA A 337 15.53 -15.55 -3.68
CA ALA A 337 15.33 -16.89 -4.23
C ALA A 337 16.63 -17.71 -4.15
N LEU A 338 16.51 -19.04 -4.10
CA LEU A 338 17.69 -19.94 -4.07
C LEU A 338 18.32 -20.15 -5.44
N GLU A 339 17.81 -19.47 -6.46
CA GLU A 339 18.38 -19.36 -7.81
C GLU A 339 18.20 -17.95 -8.35
N GLU A 340 18.94 -17.57 -9.39
CA GLU A 340 18.91 -16.21 -9.95
C GLU A 340 17.57 -15.84 -10.60
N ASP A 341 16.94 -16.81 -11.30
CA ASP A 341 15.62 -16.63 -11.92
C ASP A 341 14.51 -16.84 -10.90
N ALA A 342 14.01 -15.76 -10.30
CA ALA A 342 12.88 -15.81 -9.37
C ALA A 342 11.60 -16.42 -9.98
N ASN A 343 11.42 -16.32 -11.30
CA ASN A 343 10.28 -16.94 -11.99
C ASN A 343 10.46 -18.46 -12.05
N ALA A 344 11.69 -18.97 -12.32
CA ALA A 344 11.99 -20.40 -12.26
C ALA A 344 11.79 -20.94 -10.85
N PHE A 345 12.29 -20.21 -9.83
CA PHE A 345 12.07 -20.55 -8.44
C PHE A 345 10.58 -20.65 -8.09
N CYS A 346 9.76 -19.68 -8.50
CA CYS A 346 8.30 -19.73 -8.29
C CYS A 346 7.63 -20.88 -9.03
N ARG A 347 8.10 -21.26 -10.24
CA ARG A 347 7.61 -22.45 -10.95
C ARG A 347 7.93 -23.72 -10.17
N ARG A 348 9.16 -23.84 -9.64
CA ARG A 348 9.58 -24.97 -8.80
C ARG A 348 8.77 -25.03 -7.50
N ALA A 349 8.49 -23.90 -6.86
CA ALA A 349 7.66 -23.83 -5.65
C ALA A 349 6.24 -24.39 -5.87
N ARG A 350 5.66 -24.22 -7.07
CA ARG A 350 4.35 -24.79 -7.43
C ARG A 350 4.32 -26.32 -7.43
N GLU A 351 5.44 -26.99 -7.63
CA GLU A 351 5.52 -28.46 -7.53
C GLU A 351 5.23 -28.95 -6.10
N PHE A 352 5.39 -28.09 -5.12
CA PHE A 352 5.08 -28.31 -3.70
C PHE A 352 3.82 -27.58 -3.23
N ASP A 353 2.97 -27.14 -4.16
CA ASP A 353 1.74 -26.37 -3.91
C ASP A 353 1.97 -25.04 -3.15
N LEU A 354 3.20 -24.50 -3.20
CA LEU A 354 3.58 -23.18 -2.71
C LEU A 354 3.44 -22.15 -3.82
N LEU A 355 2.59 -21.13 -3.60
CA LEU A 355 2.35 -20.08 -4.57
C LEU A 355 2.99 -18.77 -4.10
N LEU A 356 4.10 -18.42 -4.74
CA LEU A 356 4.91 -17.24 -4.45
C LEU A 356 4.85 -16.25 -5.62
N VAL A 357 5.20 -14.99 -5.38
CA VAL A 357 5.22 -13.97 -6.43
C VAL A 357 6.67 -13.58 -6.73
N PRO A 358 7.17 -13.73 -7.97
CA PRO A 358 8.51 -13.31 -8.33
C PRO A 358 8.64 -11.78 -8.32
N SER A 359 9.85 -11.31 -8.05
CA SER A 359 10.11 -9.89 -7.75
C SER A 359 10.26 -8.97 -8.96
N ASP A 360 10.34 -9.50 -10.16
CA ASP A 360 10.66 -8.72 -11.36
C ASP A 360 9.70 -7.53 -11.56
N THR A 361 8.42 -7.74 -11.31
CA THR A 361 7.40 -6.68 -11.43
C THR A 361 7.50 -5.61 -10.34
N PHE A 362 8.24 -5.87 -9.25
CA PHE A 362 8.49 -4.89 -8.19
C PHE A 362 9.76 -4.04 -8.45
N GLY A 363 10.42 -4.21 -9.59
CA GLY A 363 11.61 -3.44 -9.97
C GLY A 363 12.92 -3.97 -9.39
N VAL A 364 12.96 -5.23 -8.97
CA VAL A 364 14.16 -5.93 -8.49
C VAL A 364 14.11 -7.39 -8.91
N THR A 365 15.26 -8.00 -9.20
CA THR A 365 15.35 -9.41 -9.62
C THR A 365 15.90 -10.31 -8.51
N GLY A 366 15.62 -11.62 -8.60
CA GLY A 366 16.21 -12.61 -7.70
C GLY A 366 15.55 -12.72 -6.31
N TYR A 367 14.40 -12.09 -6.08
CA TYR A 367 13.62 -12.19 -4.83
C TYR A 367 12.23 -12.73 -5.09
N VAL A 368 11.55 -13.14 -4.02
CA VAL A 368 10.14 -13.55 -4.08
C VAL A 368 9.36 -12.93 -2.93
N ARG A 369 8.09 -12.60 -3.19
CA ARG A 369 7.19 -12.10 -2.15
C ARG A 369 6.29 -13.20 -1.62
N LEU A 370 6.18 -13.30 -0.30
CA LEU A 370 5.21 -14.11 0.42
C LEU A 370 4.25 -13.18 1.17
N ALA A 371 2.95 -13.24 0.85
CA ALA A 371 1.90 -12.56 1.60
C ALA A 371 1.37 -13.50 2.70
N TYR A 372 1.78 -13.28 3.96
CA TYR A 372 1.42 -14.17 5.07
C TYR A 372 0.13 -13.80 5.81
N CYS A 373 -0.74 -13.01 5.18
CA CYS A 373 -2.07 -12.71 5.66
C CYS A 373 -3.06 -13.84 5.37
N ILE A 374 -2.72 -15.05 5.78
CA ILE A 374 -3.50 -16.27 5.65
C ILE A 374 -3.69 -16.91 7.04
N ASP A 375 -4.52 -17.92 7.13
CA ASP A 375 -4.76 -18.68 8.36
C ASP A 375 -3.46 -19.26 8.94
N THR A 376 -3.24 -19.13 10.26
CA THR A 376 -2.00 -19.57 10.95
C THR A 376 -1.78 -21.08 10.85
N GLU A 377 -2.84 -21.89 10.92
CA GLU A 377 -2.71 -23.35 10.77
C GLU A 377 -2.30 -23.72 9.34
N LYS A 378 -2.73 -22.93 8.35
CA LYS A 378 -2.28 -23.09 6.97
C LYS A 378 -0.80 -22.72 6.82
N VAL A 379 -0.33 -21.67 7.49
CA VAL A 379 1.11 -21.34 7.57
C VAL A 379 1.89 -22.51 8.16
N LYS A 380 1.49 -23.06 9.31
CA LYS A 380 2.16 -24.22 9.93
C LYS A 380 2.24 -25.41 8.98
N ARG A 381 1.14 -25.73 8.28
CA ARG A 381 1.09 -26.85 7.32
C ARG A 381 1.96 -26.63 6.08
N SER A 382 2.27 -25.39 5.73
CA SER A 382 3.14 -25.07 4.60
C SER A 382 4.63 -25.26 4.89
N LEU A 383 5.05 -25.28 6.18
CA LEU A 383 6.46 -25.33 6.55
C LEU A 383 7.20 -26.57 6.00
N PRO A 384 6.62 -27.78 5.98
CA PRO A 384 7.24 -28.95 5.32
C PRO A 384 7.38 -28.79 3.80
N ALA A 385 6.48 -28.05 3.13
CA ALA A 385 6.60 -27.77 1.70
C ALA A 385 7.78 -26.83 1.42
N LEU A 386 8.04 -25.83 2.28
CA LEU A 386 9.22 -24.97 2.22
C LEU A 386 10.52 -25.78 2.43
N GLU A 387 10.53 -26.76 3.33
CA GLU A 387 11.66 -27.70 3.50
C GLU A 387 11.97 -28.48 2.21
N LYS A 388 10.94 -29.04 1.59
CA LYS A 388 11.08 -29.79 0.34
C LYS A 388 11.57 -28.89 -0.79
N LEU A 389 11.05 -27.64 -0.87
CA LEU A 389 11.51 -26.67 -1.85
C LEU A 389 13.00 -26.34 -1.65
N ALA A 390 13.41 -26.05 -0.41
CA ALA A 390 14.82 -25.75 -0.12
C ALA A 390 15.75 -26.95 -0.40
N ALA A 391 15.34 -28.17 -0.04
CA ALA A 391 16.09 -29.39 -0.32
C ALA A 391 16.29 -29.67 -1.82
N ALA A 392 15.41 -29.16 -2.68
CA ALA A 392 15.55 -29.30 -4.13
C ALA A 392 16.68 -28.44 -4.72
N TYR A 393 17.33 -27.57 -3.91
CA TYR A 393 18.46 -26.71 -4.27
C TYR A 393 19.77 -27.06 -3.52
N GLN A 394 19.76 -28.11 -2.69
CA GLN A 394 20.92 -28.68 -2.02
C GLN A 394 21.48 -29.87 -2.78
#